data_a23b2d04aec6e92c98d981a671de370c
#
_entry.id   a23b2d04aec6e92c98d981a671de370c
#
_cell.length_a   1.000
_cell.length_b   1.000
_cell.length_c   1.000
_cell.angle_alpha   90.00
_cell.angle_beta   90.00
_cell.angle_gamma   90.00
#
_symmetry.space_group_name_H-M   'P 1'
#
loop_
_entity.id
_entity.type
_entity.pdbx_description
1 polymer ?
#
loop_
_entity_poly.entity_id
_entity_poly.type
_entity_poly.pdbx_seq_one_letter_code
_entity_poly.pdbx_strand_id
1 'polypeptide(L)'
;MASTTLLWGTANPEGMRNYQGVYLSADDIQDMIGQVNHANQSGIPTPVHVEHKGVQVGRVVTVWEHQGKLECVLELNNKVLEGSIGSEFVRSGICRDLSLGYTVSLEQSDSGIKVGKKVLKEISVVKKGARPRCHIHGVS
;
A
#
# COMPACT_ATOMS: atom_id res chain seq x y z
N MET A 1 -20.64 -3.60 16.60
CA MET A 1 -19.40 -3.69 15.81
C MET A 1 -19.36 -2.55 14.81
N ALA A 2 -18.23 -1.87 14.72
CA ALA A 2 -18.06 -0.82 13.72
C ALA A 2 -18.10 -1.40 12.31
N SER A 3 -18.71 -0.68 11.38
CA SER A 3 -18.82 -1.10 9.97
C SER A 3 -17.48 -1.00 9.22
N THR A 4 -16.55 -0.22 9.76
CA THR A 4 -15.21 -0.06 9.18
C THR A 4 -14.14 -0.10 10.27
N THR A 5 -12.93 -0.46 9.88
CA THR A 5 -11.74 -0.38 10.72
C THR A 5 -10.73 0.51 10.00
N LEU A 6 -10.24 1.53 10.69
CA LEU A 6 -9.15 2.37 10.19
C LEU A 6 -7.83 1.86 10.74
N LEU A 7 -6.82 1.86 9.90
CA LEU A 7 -5.45 1.60 10.31
C LEU A 7 -4.52 2.57 9.60
N TRP A 8 -3.35 2.80 10.18
CA TRP A 8 -2.35 3.70 9.60
C TRP A 8 -0.96 3.13 9.81
N GLY A 9 -0.07 3.46 8.90
CA GLY A 9 1.28 2.96 8.95
C GLY A 9 2.15 3.46 7.84
N THR A 10 3.35 2.90 7.78
CA THR A 10 4.35 3.18 6.75
C THR A 10 4.25 2.15 5.64
N ALA A 11 3.86 2.58 4.46
CA ALA A 11 3.77 1.71 3.29
C ALA A 11 5.11 1.60 2.55
N ASN A 12 5.98 2.61 2.65
CA ASN A 12 7.34 2.56 2.11
C ASN A 12 8.27 3.40 2.98
N PRO A 13 9.28 2.80 3.62
CA PRO A 13 10.28 3.56 4.36
C PRO A 13 11.29 4.21 3.42
N GLU A 14 11.94 5.27 3.88
CA GLU A 14 12.95 5.97 3.08
C GLU A 14 14.11 5.05 2.72
N GLY A 15 14.50 5.07 1.45
CA GLY A 15 15.74 4.44 0.97
C GLY A 15 15.79 2.93 1.04
N MET A 16 14.69 2.26 1.38
CA MET A 16 14.68 0.81 1.51
C MET A 16 14.29 0.11 0.21
N ARG A 17 15.03 -0.93 -0.14
CA ARG A 17 14.72 -1.80 -1.26
C ARG A 17 13.83 -2.95 -0.81
N ASN A 18 12.95 -3.43 -1.69
CA ASN A 18 12.24 -4.69 -1.45
C ASN A 18 13.21 -5.87 -1.66
N TYR A 19 12.72 -7.09 -1.41
CA TYR A 19 13.54 -8.30 -1.56
C TYR A 19 14.00 -8.54 -3.01
N GLN A 20 13.38 -7.90 -4.00
CA GLN A 20 13.78 -7.97 -5.41
C GLN A 20 14.78 -6.87 -5.78
N GLY A 21 15.19 -6.05 -4.84
CA GLY A 21 16.15 -4.97 -5.07
C GLY A 21 15.54 -3.67 -5.60
N VAL A 22 14.22 -3.58 -5.70
CA VAL A 22 13.54 -2.38 -6.20
C VAL A 22 13.31 -1.41 -5.06
N TYR A 23 13.66 -0.14 -5.28
CA TYR A 23 13.35 0.92 -4.33
C TYR A 23 12.51 2.00 -5.02
N LEU A 24 11.80 2.80 -4.21
CA LEU A 24 11.00 3.90 -4.70
C LEU A 24 11.76 5.21 -4.50
N SER A 25 11.95 5.96 -5.58
CA SER A 25 12.54 7.29 -5.53
C SER A 25 11.56 8.30 -4.93
N ALA A 26 12.04 9.50 -4.61
CA ALA A 26 11.17 10.59 -4.19
C ALA A 26 10.10 10.90 -5.25
N ASP A 27 10.46 10.85 -6.53
CA ASP A 27 9.51 11.07 -7.63
C ASP A 27 8.47 9.94 -7.72
N ASP A 28 8.89 8.68 -7.50
CA ASP A 28 7.95 7.55 -7.46
C ASP A 28 6.92 7.74 -6.34
N ILE A 29 7.36 8.16 -5.16
CA ILE A 29 6.48 8.40 -4.02
C ILE A 29 5.48 9.51 -4.34
N GLN A 30 5.93 10.64 -4.88
CA GLN A 30 5.05 11.74 -5.28
C GLN A 30 4.05 11.31 -6.36
N ASP A 31 4.49 10.51 -7.32
CA ASP A 31 3.63 9.97 -8.36
C ASP A 31 2.55 9.04 -7.78
N MET A 32 2.91 8.18 -6.85
CA MET A 32 1.94 7.30 -6.18
C MET A 32 0.92 8.08 -5.35
N ILE A 33 1.34 9.15 -4.68
CA ILE A 33 0.42 10.05 -3.96
C ILE A 33 -0.59 10.64 -4.95
N GLY A 34 -0.15 11.11 -6.10
CA GLY A 34 -1.02 11.61 -7.15
C GLY A 34 -2.00 10.56 -7.67
N GLN A 35 -1.55 9.32 -7.83
CA GLN A 35 -2.40 8.21 -8.25
C GLN A 35 -3.52 7.92 -7.25
N VAL A 36 -3.21 7.89 -5.95
CA VAL A 36 -4.22 7.69 -4.90
C VAL A 36 -5.23 8.83 -4.87
N ASN A 37 -4.76 10.07 -4.96
CA ASN A 37 -5.64 11.24 -4.98
C ASN A 37 -6.56 11.22 -6.20
N HIS A 38 -6.04 10.89 -7.37
CA HIS A 38 -6.82 10.78 -8.60
C HIS A 38 -7.89 9.67 -8.48
N ALA A 39 -7.51 8.51 -7.95
CA ALA A 39 -8.44 7.40 -7.74
C ALA A 39 -9.59 7.79 -6.82
N ASN A 40 -9.29 8.47 -5.71
CA ASN A 40 -10.30 8.94 -4.77
C ASN A 40 -11.24 9.96 -5.41
N GLN A 41 -10.71 10.89 -6.20
CA GLN A 41 -11.51 11.90 -6.91
C GLN A 41 -12.41 11.28 -7.98
N SER A 42 -11.97 10.21 -8.62
CA SER A 42 -12.75 9.52 -9.67
C SER A 42 -13.80 8.57 -9.10
N GLY A 43 -13.85 8.37 -7.77
CA GLY A 43 -14.82 7.48 -7.14
C GLY A 43 -14.44 6.00 -7.17
N ILE A 44 -13.24 5.67 -7.65
CA ILE A 44 -12.72 4.30 -7.68
C ILE A 44 -11.42 4.29 -6.89
N PRO A 45 -11.49 4.25 -5.54
CA PRO A 45 -10.29 4.35 -4.71
C PRO A 45 -9.37 3.15 -4.89
N THR A 46 -8.09 3.39 -4.63
CA THR A 46 -7.08 2.32 -4.62
C THR A 46 -7.47 1.26 -3.59
N PRO A 47 -7.53 -0.02 -3.98
CA PRO A 47 -8.01 -1.06 -3.08
C PRO A 47 -6.99 -1.47 -2.03
N VAL A 48 -7.51 -2.02 -0.94
CA VAL A 48 -6.73 -2.71 0.09
C VAL A 48 -6.98 -4.19 -0.03
N HIS A 49 -5.91 -4.98 0.00
CA HIS A 49 -5.97 -6.45 -0.01
C HIS A 49 -5.36 -7.02 1.28
N VAL A 50 -5.56 -8.31 1.49
CA VAL A 50 -4.84 -9.08 2.51
C VAL A 50 -3.88 -10.02 1.77
N GLU A 51 -2.60 -9.95 2.09
CA GLU A 51 -1.56 -10.84 1.52
C GLU A 51 -1.54 -10.84 -0.01
N HIS A 52 -1.88 -9.71 -0.67
CA HIS A 52 -1.91 -9.58 -2.14
C HIS A 52 -2.80 -10.61 -2.85
N LYS A 53 -3.86 -11.08 -2.21
CA LYS A 53 -4.69 -12.16 -2.76
C LYS A 53 -5.75 -11.72 -3.77
N GLY A 54 -5.79 -10.43 -4.12
CA GLY A 54 -6.67 -9.93 -5.18
C GLY A 54 -8.11 -9.66 -4.75
N VAL A 55 -8.47 -9.92 -3.51
CA VAL A 55 -9.81 -9.60 -2.99
C VAL A 55 -9.76 -8.24 -2.31
N GLN A 56 -10.61 -7.32 -2.78
CA GLN A 56 -10.69 -6.00 -2.17
C GLN A 56 -11.41 -6.10 -0.83
N VAL A 57 -10.69 -5.76 0.25
CA VAL A 57 -11.23 -5.79 1.61
C VAL A 57 -11.43 -4.38 2.18
N GLY A 58 -11.00 -3.37 1.45
CA GLY A 58 -11.11 -1.98 1.86
C GLY A 58 -10.55 -1.03 0.81
N ARG A 59 -10.26 0.19 1.23
CA ARG A 59 -9.75 1.24 0.35
C ARG A 59 -8.63 2.04 1.00
N VAL A 60 -7.77 2.61 0.19
CA VAL A 60 -6.77 3.58 0.65
C VAL A 60 -7.48 4.92 0.84
N VAL A 61 -7.51 5.42 2.07
CA VAL A 61 -8.16 6.68 2.41
C VAL A 61 -7.30 7.85 1.96
N THR A 62 -6.02 7.84 2.36
CA THR A 62 -5.08 8.89 2.00
C THR A 62 -3.66 8.38 2.15
N VAL A 63 -2.76 9.01 1.43
CA VAL A 63 -1.30 8.79 1.54
C VAL A 63 -0.62 10.15 1.57
N TRP A 64 0.53 10.21 2.22
CA TRP A 64 1.36 11.43 2.24
C TRP A 64 2.82 11.04 2.40
N GLU A 65 3.69 11.98 2.08
CA GLU A 65 5.13 11.81 2.30
C GLU A 65 5.51 12.47 3.63
N HIS A 66 6.32 11.77 4.43
CA HIS A 66 6.89 12.31 5.66
C HIS A 66 8.31 11.81 5.80
N GLN A 67 9.28 12.72 5.73
CA GLN A 67 10.71 12.42 5.88
C GLN A 67 11.17 11.30 4.91
N GLY A 68 10.73 11.38 3.66
CA GLY A 68 11.05 10.38 2.63
C GLY A 68 10.24 9.11 2.67
N LYS A 69 9.35 8.96 3.63
CA LYS A 69 8.50 7.79 3.80
C LYS A 69 7.15 8.00 3.15
N LEU A 70 6.57 6.94 2.61
CA LEU A 70 5.17 6.94 2.17
C LEU A 70 4.32 6.42 3.32
N GLU A 71 3.55 7.32 3.93
CA GLU A 71 2.63 7.00 5.01
C GLU A 71 1.22 6.87 4.47
N CYS A 72 0.37 6.10 5.12
CA CYS A 72 -1.01 5.89 4.65
C CYS A 72 -2.00 5.69 5.79
N VAL A 73 -3.28 5.95 5.45
CA VAL A 73 -4.44 5.52 6.22
C VAL A 73 -5.26 4.61 5.32
N LEU A 74 -5.60 3.44 5.82
CA LEU A 74 -6.41 2.44 5.13
C LEU A 74 -7.71 2.23 5.90
N GLU A 75 -8.77 1.90 5.17
CA GLU A 75 -10.07 1.57 5.74
C GLU A 75 -10.45 0.16 5.30
N LEU A 76 -10.74 -0.72 6.26
CA LEU A 76 -11.23 -2.07 6.00
C LEU A 76 -12.74 -2.09 6.14
N ASN A 77 -13.42 -2.79 5.23
CA ASN A 77 -14.87 -2.91 5.19
C ASN A 77 -15.31 -4.14 5.98
N ASN A 78 -15.78 -3.92 7.21
CA ASN A 78 -16.22 -5.00 8.09
C ASN A 78 -17.59 -5.57 7.74
N LYS A 79 -18.28 -4.96 6.75
CA LYS A 79 -19.55 -5.49 6.26
C LYS A 79 -19.37 -6.71 5.36
N VAL A 80 -18.17 -6.93 4.82
CA VAL A 80 -17.83 -8.13 4.06
C VAL A 80 -16.94 -9.02 4.90
N LEU A 81 -17.06 -10.33 4.72
CA LEU A 81 -16.36 -11.32 5.55
C LEU A 81 -14.85 -11.14 5.48
N GLU A 82 -14.31 -10.97 4.29
CA GLU A 82 -12.85 -10.83 4.08
C GLU A 82 -12.30 -9.57 4.75
N GLY A 83 -13.07 -8.49 4.76
CA GLY A 83 -12.69 -7.25 5.45
C GLY A 83 -12.72 -7.42 6.97
N SER A 84 -13.73 -8.10 7.48
CA SER A 84 -13.82 -8.40 8.91
C SER A 84 -12.68 -9.31 9.38
N ILE A 85 -12.34 -10.32 8.58
CA ILE A 85 -11.19 -11.20 8.86
C ILE A 85 -9.89 -10.39 8.82
N GLY A 86 -9.72 -9.53 7.83
CA GLY A 86 -8.55 -8.65 7.74
C GLY A 86 -8.41 -7.75 8.95
N SER A 87 -9.51 -7.16 9.44
CA SER A 87 -9.52 -6.34 10.65
C SER A 87 -9.06 -7.13 11.87
N GLU A 88 -9.54 -8.35 12.02
CA GLU A 88 -9.14 -9.22 13.12
C GLU A 88 -7.66 -9.59 13.03
N PHE A 89 -7.14 -9.87 11.84
CA PHE A 89 -5.73 -10.18 11.64
C PHE A 89 -4.83 -9.00 12.03
N VAL A 90 -5.27 -7.77 11.76
CA VAL A 90 -4.52 -6.58 12.17
C VAL A 90 -4.60 -6.38 13.68
N ARG A 91 -5.79 -6.47 14.28
CA ARG A 91 -5.96 -6.27 15.71
C ARG A 91 -5.23 -7.32 16.55
N SER A 92 -5.22 -8.56 16.09
CA SER A 92 -4.56 -9.67 16.80
C SER A 92 -3.05 -9.70 16.59
N GLY A 93 -2.51 -8.87 15.69
CA GLY A 93 -1.08 -8.83 15.38
C GLY A 93 -0.62 -9.92 14.42
N ILE A 94 -1.52 -10.67 13.79
CA ILE A 94 -1.17 -11.62 12.74
C ILE A 94 -0.62 -10.89 11.53
N CYS A 95 -1.31 -9.83 11.07
CA CYS A 95 -0.79 -8.95 10.04
C CYS A 95 -0.27 -7.68 10.71
N ARG A 96 1.03 -7.45 10.67
CA ARG A 96 1.69 -6.32 11.34
C ARG A 96 2.32 -5.34 10.37
N ASP A 97 2.40 -5.71 9.09
CA ASP A 97 3.12 -4.96 8.09
C ASP A 97 2.22 -4.54 6.94
N LEU A 98 2.69 -3.58 6.17
CA LEU A 98 2.07 -3.14 4.93
C LEU A 98 2.98 -3.49 3.76
N SER A 99 2.37 -3.69 2.60
CA SER A 99 3.10 -3.98 1.38
C SER A 99 2.39 -3.34 0.18
N LEU A 100 3.17 -2.65 -0.66
CA LEU A 100 2.66 -2.07 -1.89
C LEU A 100 2.57 -3.12 -2.97
N GLY A 101 1.44 -3.17 -3.68
CA GLY A 101 1.33 -3.89 -4.93
C GLY A 101 1.36 -2.90 -6.08
N TYR A 102 2.35 -2.99 -6.94
CA TYR A 102 2.48 -2.08 -8.08
C TYR A 102 3.07 -2.81 -9.28
N THR A 103 2.80 -2.27 -10.45
CA THR A 103 3.41 -2.73 -11.70
C THR A 103 4.48 -1.75 -12.12
N VAL A 104 5.45 -2.25 -12.86
CA VAL A 104 6.57 -1.47 -13.39
C VAL A 104 6.56 -1.65 -14.90
N SER A 105 6.56 -0.54 -15.64
CA SER A 105 6.78 -0.60 -17.07
C SER A 105 8.27 -0.73 -17.36
N LEU A 106 8.62 -1.44 -18.43
CA LEU A 106 9.97 -1.49 -18.95
C LEU A 106 10.00 -0.66 -20.23
N GLU A 107 10.94 0.26 -20.31
CA GLU A 107 11.10 1.14 -21.45
C GLU A 107 12.41 0.86 -22.14
N GLN A 108 12.37 0.76 -23.49
CA GLN A 108 13.59 0.62 -24.27
C GLN A 108 14.19 2.01 -24.53
N SER A 109 15.47 2.15 -24.29
CA SER A 109 16.23 3.37 -24.54
C SER A 109 17.49 3.05 -25.32
N ASP A 110 18.21 4.09 -25.76
CA ASP A 110 19.48 3.92 -26.49
C ASP A 110 20.54 3.19 -25.65
N SER A 111 20.46 3.28 -24.32
CA SER A 111 21.37 2.62 -23.40
C SER A 111 20.88 1.24 -22.94
N GLY A 112 19.76 0.73 -23.48
CA GLY A 112 19.17 -0.55 -23.14
C GLY A 112 17.80 -0.41 -22.52
N ILE A 113 17.38 -1.38 -21.70
CA ILE A 113 16.08 -1.39 -21.05
C ILE A 113 16.20 -0.67 -19.70
N LYS A 114 15.31 0.28 -19.45
CA LYS A 114 15.21 0.95 -18.15
C LYS A 114 13.85 0.71 -17.51
N VAL A 115 13.80 0.81 -16.18
CA VAL A 115 12.56 0.78 -15.42
C VAL A 115 11.84 2.10 -15.62
N GLY A 116 10.62 2.02 -16.14
CA GLY A 116 9.77 3.19 -16.34
C GLY A 116 8.88 3.48 -15.14
N LYS A 117 7.65 3.93 -15.45
CA LYS A 117 6.69 4.35 -14.44
C LYS A 117 6.23 3.18 -13.57
N LYS A 118 6.08 3.45 -12.28
CA LYS A 118 5.48 2.51 -11.34
C LYS A 118 4.03 2.90 -11.09
N VAL A 119 3.12 1.94 -11.27
CA VAL A 119 1.68 2.15 -11.12
C VAL A 119 1.21 1.39 -9.90
N LEU A 120 0.72 2.12 -8.90
CA LEU A 120 0.20 1.53 -7.66
C LEU A 120 -1.12 0.81 -7.95
N LYS A 121 -1.21 -0.46 -7.61
CA LYS A 121 -2.39 -1.29 -7.81
C LYS A 121 -3.19 -1.49 -6.54
N GLU A 122 -2.52 -1.65 -5.40
CA GLU A 122 -3.16 -1.87 -4.11
C GLU A 122 -2.16 -1.65 -2.97
N ILE A 123 -2.66 -1.54 -1.76
CA ILE A 123 -1.85 -1.67 -0.54
C ILE A 123 -2.43 -2.84 0.24
N SER A 124 -1.57 -3.77 0.64
CA SER A 124 -1.99 -4.94 1.40
C SER A 124 -1.58 -4.86 2.86
N VAL A 125 -2.44 -5.41 3.72
CA VAL A 125 -2.02 -5.80 5.08
C VAL A 125 -1.44 -7.19 4.98
N VAL A 126 -0.25 -7.37 5.53
CA VAL A 126 0.53 -8.60 5.36
C VAL A 126 1.18 -9.00 6.68
N LYS A 127 1.54 -10.28 6.79
CA LYS A 127 2.30 -10.79 7.94
C LYS A 127 3.69 -10.19 7.97
N LYS A 128 4.33 -10.10 6.79
CA LYS A 128 5.66 -9.53 6.64
C LYS A 128 5.73 -8.75 5.33
N GLY A 129 6.10 -7.47 5.43
CA GLY A 129 6.24 -6.60 4.26
C GLY A 129 7.40 -6.99 3.36
N ALA A 130 7.32 -6.62 2.09
CA ALA A 130 8.39 -6.83 1.11
C ALA A 130 9.61 -5.96 1.41
N ARG A 131 9.42 -4.86 2.14
CA ARG A 131 10.49 -3.98 2.61
C ARG A 131 10.54 -4.00 4.12
N PRO A 132 11.73 -3.87 4.74
CA PRO A 132 11.82 -3.73 6.19
C PRO A 132 11.13 -2.42 6.64
N ARG A 133 10.64 -2.42 7.87
CA ARG A 133 10.01 -1.25 8.52
C ARG A 133 8.75 -0.72 7.84
N CYS A 134 8.05 -1.53 7.06
CA CYS A 134 6.71 -1.21 6.55
C CYS A 134 5.66 -1.62 7.59
N HIS A 135 5.63 -0.95 8.73
CA HIS A 135 4.81 -1.39 9.86
C HIS A 135 3.48 -0.65 9.93
N ILE A 136 2.46 -1.37 10.41
CA ILE A 136 1.21 -0.77 10.87
C ILE A 136 1.50 -0.15 12.22
N HIS A 137 1.21 1.15 12.37
CA HIS A 137 1.48 1.90 13.61
C HIS A 137 0.29 1.91 14.55
N GLY A 138 -0.91 1.80 14.02
CA GLY A 138 -2.12 1.81 14.84
C GLY A 138 -3.35 1.33 14.09
N VAL A 139 -4.36 0.97 14.85
CA VAL A 139 -5.64 0.47 14.35
C VAL A 139 -6.76 0.95 15.28
N SER A 140 -7.90 1.31 14.69
CA SER A 140 -9.08 1.73 15.45
C SER A 140 -9.77 0.60 16.19
#